data_795721cbf39f25b9ab62868a743436e4
#
_entry.id   795721cbf39f25b9ab62868a743436e4
#
_cell.length_a   1.000
_cell.length_b   1.000
_cell.length_c   1.000
_cell.angle_alpha   90.00
_cell.angle_beta   90.00
_cell.angle_gamma   90.00
#
_symmetry.space_group_name_H-M   'P 1'
#
loop_
_entity.id
_entity.type
_entity.pdbx_description
1 polymer ?
#
loop_
_entity_poly.entity_id
_entity_poly.type
_entity_poly.pdbx_seq_one_letter_code
_entity_poly.pdbx_strand_id
1 'polypeptide(L)'
;MRRCIFLVALTALLAGGCQSKSKPARKDLAQIPFAQKTGLPEPSGGFALAIGDETITSNEIIDSLTEHKGTIVPLIERLRPTAQRGTLEQFKEQALPELEKILAAKISNILLYQQAKKAAGENIDERLETLVKAEARRFVNSFGGDYAKAEEELKRRGMNWSSFEEYKKREMLSYSYIREQLSEEKPITYSELLDYYNKSKDKFFSRPAMIKFQLIDIDVTGIKVAGPNESRQEKAKSLANELLEQIKAGEELSSLAEKYSEVSFVGFSRGIRPDSLEKPYDVLAAEAEKIQPGEVTLPIEAGMHIFIMKLEEKRPRALVPFEKAQKQIEAQITFERRRKAVEEFNQKLAEQAELGEKDRFADFCLEQIYQICNQ
;
A
#
# COMPACT_ATOMS: atom_id res chain seq x y z
N MET A 1 67.96 14.69 10.91
CA MET A 1 69.32 14.09 10.83
C MET A 1 69.21 12.65 10.39
N ARG A 2 70.02 12.29 9.37
CA ARG A 2 70.38 10.94 8.85
C ARG A 2 69.22 10.06 8.34
N ARG A 3 68.94 9.98 7.04
CA ARG A 3 69.68 9.31 5.93
C ARG A 3 70.15 7.89 6.27
N CYS A 4 69.55 6.87 5.60
CA CYS A 4 70.33 5.84 4.96
C CYS A 4 69.51 5.23 3.82
N ILE A 5 70.06 5.37 2.64
CA ILE A 5 69.76 4.75 1.35
C ILE A 5 70.36 3.34 1.39
N PHE A 6 69.66 2.35 0.87
CA PHE A 6 70.28 1.17 0.26
C PHE A 6 69.53 0.77 -1.01
N LEU A 7 70.24 0.98 -2.09
CA LEU A 7 69.96 0.52 -3.44
C LEU A 7 70.66 -0.85 -3.59
N VAL A 8 69.91 -1.88 -3.99
CA VAL A 8 70.53 -3.04 -4.65
C VAL A 8 69.66 -3.42 -5.82
N ALA A 9 70.20 -3.21 -6.98
CA ALA A 9 69.71 -3.78 -8.25
C ALA A 9 70.13 -5.23 -8.37
N LEU A 10 69.22 -6.11 -8.76
CA LEU A 10 69.58 -7.38 -9.36
C LEU A 10 68.59 -7.73 -10.47
N THR A 11 69.11 -7.64 -11.70
CA THR A 11 68.48 -8.12 -12.95
C THR A 11 68.48 -9.64 -13.00
N ALA A 12 67.35 -10.21 -13.28
CA ALA A 12 67.22 -11.56 -13.86
C ALA A 12 66.03 -11.64 -14.79
N LEU A 13 66.36 -11.76 -16.06
CA LEU A 13 65.41 -12.20 -17.13
C LEU A 13 64.87 -13.58 -16.83
N LEU A 14 63.56 -13.72 -16.83
CA LEU A 14 62.89 -14.95 -17.27
C LEU A 14 61.60 -14.55 -18.02
N ALA A 15 61.59 -14.86 -19.30
CA ALA A 15 60.45 -14.81 -20.14
C ALA A 15 59.44 -15.87 -19.69
N GLY A 16 58.33 -15.45 -19.08
CA GLY A 16 57.18 -16.26 -18.78
C GLY A 16 55.96 -15.59 -19.36
N GLY A 17 55.42 -16.16 -20.44
CA GLY A 17 54.27 -15.63 -21.16
C GLY A 17 53.09 -15.35 -20.23
N CYS A 18 52.68 -14.12 -20.11
CA CYS A 18 51.36 -13.77 -19.65
C CYS A 18 50.33 -14.30 -20.64
N GLN A 19 49.85 -15.52 -20.39
CA GLN A 19 48.50 -15.86 -20.87
C GLN A 19 47.54 -14.93 -20.18
N SER A 20 47.13 -13.88 -20.89
CA SER A 20 45.93 -13.12 -20.54
C SER A 20 44.82 -14.16 -20.48
N LYS A 21 44.33 -14.49 -19.28
CA LYS A 21 43.03 -15.13 -19.13
C LYS A 21 42.06 -14.13 -19.74
N SER A 22 41.69 -14.35 -20.99
CA SER A 22 40.53 -13.70 -21.61
C SER A 22 39.37 -13.92 -20.65
N LYS A 23 38.82 -12.85 -20.10
CA LYS A 23 37.50 -12.88 -19.45
C LYS A 23 36.60 -13.68 -20.39
N PRO A 24 35.87 -14.71 -19.92
CA PRO A 24 34.90 -15.36 -20.77
C PRO A 24 34.03 -14.29 -21.41
N ALA A 25 34.02 -14.25 -22.74
CA ALA A 25 33.17 -13.36 -23.48
C ALA A 25 31.77 -13.52 -22.90
N ARG A 26 31.18 -12.41 -22.43
CA ARG A 26 29.78 -12.38 -22.00
C ARG A 26 29.00 -13.02 -23.15
N LYS A 27 28.48 -14.23 -22.92
CA LYS A 27 27.50 -14.78 -23.84
C LYS A 27 26.33 -13.82 -23.78
N ASP A 28 26.12 -13.12 -24.85
CA ASP A 28 24.96 -12.25 -25.02
C ASP A 28 23.73 -13.17 -24.94
N LEU A 29 23.08 -13.19 -23.78
CA LEU A 29 21.93 -14.06 -23.52
C LEU A 29 20.79 -13.76 -24.51
N ALA A 30 20.79 -12.55 -25.07
CA ALA A 30 19.88 -12.17 -26.14
C ALA A 30 20.20 -12.82 -27.48
N GLN A 31 21.45 -13.29 -27.67
CA GLN A 31 21.88 -14.01 -28.89
C GLN A 31 21.77 -15.52 -28.77
N ILE A 32 21.39 -16.04 -27.59
CA ILE A 32 20.97 -17.43 -27.47
C ILE A 32 19.47 -17.44 -27.81
N PRO A 33 19.11 -17.67 -29.06
CA PRO A 33 17.71 -17.74 -29.36
C PRO A 33 17.24 -18.99 -28.66
N PHE A 34 16.37 -18.84 -27.70
CA PHE A 34 15.57 -19.89 -27.15
C PHE A 34 16.04 -21.31 -27.52
N ALA A 35 15.92 -22.22 -26.59
CA ALA A 35 16.18 -23.65 -26.74
C ALA A 35 15.81 -24.29 -28.11
N GLN A 36 14.92 -23.61 -28.86
CA GLN A 36 14.54 -23.99 -30.24
C GLN A 36 15.69 -24.02 -31.25
N LYS A 37 16.75 -23.21 -31.08
CA LYS A 37 17.91 -23.23 -32.00
C LYS A 37 19.03 -24.20 -31.57
N THR A 38 19.04 -24.61 -30.31
CA THR A 38 20.11 -25.42 -29.76
C THR A 38 19.70 -26.84 -29.38
N GLY A 39 18.39 -27.16 -29.46
CA GLY A 39 17.86 -28.46 -28.97
C GLY A 39 17.99 -28.65 -27.45
N LEU A 40 18.39 -27.62 -26.72
CA LEU A 40 18.44 -27.63 -25.27
C LEU A 40 17.04 -27.38 -24.69
N PRO A 41 16.70 -27.97 -23.55
CA PRO A 41 15.46 -27.65 -22.84
C PRO A 41 15.42 -26.17 -22.53
N GLU A 42 14.22 -25.59 -22.54
CA GLU A 42 14.02 -24.18 -22.19
C GLU A 42 14.69 -23.87 -20.85
N PRO A 43 15.42 -22.75 -20.73
CA PRO A 43 15.95 -22.33 -19.45
C PRO A 43 14.80 -22.25 -18.46
N SER A 44 14.95 -22.84 -17.28
CA SER A 44 13.90 -22.88 -16.24
C SER A 44 13.42 -21.49 -15.77
N GLY A 45 14.01 -20.41 -16.24
CA GLY A 45 13.66 -19.01 -15.95
C GLY A 45 13.08 -18.22 -17.13
N GLY A 46 12.92 -18.82 -18.32
CA GLY A 46 12.49 -18.09 -19.52
C GLY A 46 13.55 -17.13 -20.07
N PHE A 47 13.11 -16.07 -20.79
CA PHE A 47 13.99 -15.02 -21.28
C PHE A 47 14.53 -14.19 -20.10
N ALA A 48 15.81 -13.85 -20.09
CA ALA A 48 16.47 -13.14 -19.01
C ALA A 48 17.11 -11.83 -19.46
N LEU A 49 16.91 -10.77 -18.68
CA LEU A 49 17.55 -9.47 -18.86
C LEU A 49 18.80 -9.40 -17.97
N ALA A 50 19.97 -9.21 -18.55
CA ALA A 50 21.21 -9.07 -17.80
C ALA A 50 21.41 -7.63 -17.29
N ILE A 51 21.73 -7.49 -15.99
CA ILE A 51 21.97 -6.22 -15.31
C ILE A 51 23.25 -6.34 -14.49
N GLY A 52 24.37 -5.87 -15.04
CA GLY A 52 25.67 -6.09 -14.40
C GLY A 52 25.97 -7.58 -14.26
N ASP A 53 26.14 -8.04 -13.02
CA ASP A 53 26.44 -9.44 -12.70
C ASP A 53 25.19 -10.28 -12.37
N GLU A 54 24.01 -9.67 -12.40
CA GLU A 54 22.73 -10.30 -12.10
C GLU A 54 21.82 -10.35 -13.33
N THR A 55 20.78 -11.18 -13.26
CA THR A 55 19.77 -11.30 -14.31
C THR A 55 18.37 -11.22 -13.72
N ILE A 56 17.44 -10.62 -14.48
CA ILE A 56 16.00 -10.70 -14.21
C ILE A 56 15.40 -11.68 -15.20
N THR A 57 14.69 -12.69 -14.72
CA THR A 57 13.97 -13.64 -15.56
C THR A 57 12.53 -13.17 -15.81
N SER A 58 11.94 -13.63 -16.92
CA SER A 58 10.52 -13.34 -17.20
C SER A 58 9.59 -13.85 -16.10
N ASN A 59 9.87 -15.02 -15.53
CA ASN A 59 9.07 -15.58 -14.45
C ASN A 59 9.09 -14.67 -13.20
N GLU A 60 10.25 -14.10 -12.85
CA GLU A 60 10.33 -13.14 -11.74
C GLU A 60 9.52 -11.87 -11.96
N ILE A 61 9.29 -11.47 -13.21
CA ILE A 61 8.39 -10.36 -13.54
C ILE A 61 6.94 -10.80 -13.46
N ILE A 62 6.59 -11.94 -14.08
CA ILE A 62 5.23 -12.49 -14.15
C ILE A 62 4.67 -12.75 -12.74
N ASP A 63 5.51 -13.32 -11.86
CA ASP A 63 5.16 -13.66 -10.47
C ASP A 63 5.33 -12.47 -9.50
N SER A 64 5.71 -11.28 -10.00
CA SER A 64 5.87 -10.10 -9.14
C SER A 64 4.57 -9.76 -8.42
N LEU A 65 4.68 -9.53 -7.12
CA LEU A 65 3.55 -9.11 -6.29
C LEU A 65 3.25 -7.63 -6.50
N THR A 66 2.00 -7.31 -6.73
CA THR A 66 1.51 -5.95 -6.96
C THR A 66 0.35 -5.63 -6.03
N GLU A 67 0.21 -4.38 -5.62
CA GLU A 67 -0.94 -3.93 -4.84
C GLU A 67 -2.11 -3.60 -5.77
N HIS A 68 -3.26 -4.21 -5.53
CA HIS A 68 -4.50 -3.91 -6.21
C HIS A 68 -5.65 -3.76 -5.21
N LYS A 69 -6.25 -2.56 -5.14
CA LYS A 69 -7.39 -2.26 -4.23
C LYS A 69 -7.12 -2.64 -2.76
N GLY A 70 -5.88 -2.41 -2.28
CA GLY A 70 -5.49 -2.74 -0.91
C GLY A 70 -5.14 -4.22 -0.67
N THR A 71 -5.13 -5.05 -1.72
CA THR A 71 -4.75 -6.46 -1.64
C THR A 71 -3.48 -6.71 -2.47
N ILE A 72 -2.57 -7.51 -1.95
CA ILE A 72 -1.35 -7.92 -2.68
C ILE A 72 -1.68 -9.15 -3.51
N VAL A 73 -1.50 -9.06 -4.83
CA VAL A 73 -1.77 -10.12 -5.79
C VAL A 73 -0.61 -10.25 -6.79
N PRO A 74 -0.36 -11.44 -7.38
CA PRO A 74 0.58 -11.60 -8.48
C PRO A 74 0.18 -10.72 -9.68
N LEU A 75 1.18 -10.20 -10.41
CA LEU A 75 0.98 -9.38 -11.61
C LEU A 75 0.08 -10.10 -12.63
N ILE A 76 0.31 -11.38 -12.84
CA ILE A 76 -0.47 -12.20 -13.77
C ILE A 76 -1.97 -12.21 -13.41
N GLU A 77 -2.32 -12.35 -12.13
CA GLU A 77 -3.72 -12.33 -11.68
C GLU A 77 -4.35 -10.96 -11.87
N ARG A 78 -3.58 -9.92 -11.65
CA ARG A 78 -4.03 -8.54 -11.87
C ARG A 78 -4.30 -8.23 -13.33
N LEU A 79 -3.44 -8.71 -14.24
CA LEU A 79 -3.55 -8.45 -15.67
C LEU A 79 -4.49 -9.41 -16.40
N ARG A 80 -4.87 -10.54 -15.78
CA ARG A 80 -5.75 -11.55 -16.37
C ARG A 80 -7.06 -10.98 -16.96
N PRO A 81 -7.82 -10.11 -16.25
CA PRO A 81 -9.06 -9.56 -16.82
C PRO A 81 -8.83 -8.70 -18.08
N THR A 82 -7.67 -8.04 -18.17
CA THR A 82 -7.30 -7.23 -19.34
C THR A 82 -6.87 -8.13 -20.50
N ALA A 83 -6.09 -9.17 -20.23
CA ALA A 83 -5.65 -10.14 -21.22
C ALA A 83 -6.81 -10.91 -21.86
N GLN A 84 -7.86 -11.25 -21.08
CA GLN A 84 -9.01 -12.01 -21.57
C GLN A 84 -10.04 -11.18 -22.34
N ARG A 85 -9.97 -9.83 -22.30
CA ARG A 85 -10.97 -8.95 -22.95
C ARG A 85 -10.55 -8.39 -24.29
N GLY A 86 -9.28 -8.45 -24.65
CA GLY A 86 -8.73 -7.79 -25.82
C GLY A 86 -7.81 -8.66 -26.65
N THR A 87 -7.38 -8.12 -27.79
CA THR A 87 -6.32 -8.72 -28.58
C THR A 87 -4.95 -8.54 -27.89
N LEU A 88 -3.95 -9.31 -28.31
CA LEU A 88 -2.59 -9.18 -27.80
C LEU A 88 -2.06 -7.74 -27.90
N GLU A 89 -2.29 -7.06 -29.03
CA GLU A 89 -1.86 -5.67 -29.23
C GLU A 89 -2.52 -4.71 -28.20
N GLN A 90 -3.84 -4.82 -28.02
CA GLN A 90 -4.58 -4.01 -27.05
C GLN A 90 -4.12 -4.30 -25.62
N PHE A 91 -3.87 -5.56 -25.32
CA PHE A 91 -3.33 -5.96 -24.02
C PHE A 91 -1.94 -5.36 -23.78
N LYS A 92 -1.02 -5.47 -24.76
CA LYS A 92 0.32 -4.89 -24.66
C LYS A 92 0.27 -3.38 -24.38
N GLU A 93 -0.53 -2.64 -25.14
CA GLU A 93 -0.69 -1.19 -24.96
C GLU A 93 -1.16 -0.81 -23.55
N GLN A 94 -2.11 -1.55 -23.00
CA GLN A 94 -2.68 -1.28 -21.68
C GLN A 94 -1.78 -1.73 -20.52
N ALA A 95 -1.07 -2.84 -20.67
CA ALA A 95 -0.30 -3.45 -19.60
C ALA A 95 1.17 -2.97 -19.56
N LEU A 96 1.71 -2.46 -20.68
CA LEU A 96 3.11 -2.03 -20.78
C LEU A 96 3.53 -1.01 -19.70
N PRO A 97 2.77 0.06 -19.41
CA PRO A 97 3.20 1.04 -18.42
C PRO A 97 3.36 0.46 -17.01
N GLU A 98 2.54 -0.53 -16.66
CA GLU A 98 2.63 -1.21 -15.38
C GLU A 98 3.82 -2.16 -15.32
N LEU A 99 4.02 -2.95 -16.37
CA LEU A 99 5.17 -3.85 -16.48
C LEU A 99 6.48 -3.08 -16.47
N GLU A 100 6.58 -1.97 -17.20
CA GLU A 100 7.75 -1.09 -17.20
C GLU A 100 8.06 -0.53 -15.81
N LYS A 101 7.05 -0.17 -15.04
CA LYS A 101 7.21 0.29 -13.65
C LYS A 101 7.82 -0.79 -12.77
N ILE A 102 7.34 -2.02 -12.88
CA ILE A 102 7.87 -3.16 -12.11
C ILE A 102 9.30 -3.47 -12.55
N LEU A 103 9.54 -3.49 -13.84
CA LEU A 103 10.86 -3.74 -14.42
C LEU A 103 11.87 -2.66 -13.98
N ALA A 104 11.50 -1.39 -14.08
CA ALA A 104 12.33 -0.28 -13.62
C ALA A 104 12.67 -0.39 -12.12
N ALA A 105 11.70 -0.76 -11.29
CA ALA A 105 11.93 -0.96 -9.87
C ALA A 105 12.92 -2.11 -9.59
N LYS A 106 12.78 -3.26 -10.29
CA LYS A 106 13.71 -4.39 -10.15
C LYS A 106 15.12 -4.04 -10.64
N ILE A 107 15.23 -3.40 -11.79
CA ILE A 107 16.51 -2.90 -12.34
C ILE A 107 17.18 -1.97 -11.32
N SER A 108 16.46 -0.97 -10.84
CA SER A 108 16.97 -0.01 -9.88
C SER A 108 17.44 -0.69 -8.58
N ASN A 109 16.70 -1.68 -8.07
CA ASN A 109 17.07 -2.42 -6.87
C ASN A 109 18.38 -3.21 -7.07
N ILE A 110 18.57 -3.83 -8.22
CA ILE A 110 19.82 -4.56 -8.54
C ILE A 110 20.99 -3.59 -8.65
N LEU A 111 20.82 -2.50 -9.41
CA LEU A 111 21.87 -1.51 -9.59
C LEU A 111 22.23 -0.81 -8.28
N LEU A 112 21.24 -0.47 -7.47
CA LEU A 112 21.42 0.11 -6.16
C LEU A 112 22.26 -0.81 -5.26
N TYR A 113 21.91 -2.10 -5.20
CA TYR A 113 22.64 -3.08 -4.42
C TYR A 113 24.09 -3.24 -4.91
N GLN A 114 24.31 -3.32 -6.22
CA GLN A 114 25.65 -3.39 -6.81
C GLN A 114 26.49 -2.14 -6.48
N GLN A 115 25.91 -0.95 -6.57
CA GLN A 115 26.55 0.31 -6.17
C GLN A 115 26.87 0.32 -4.68
N ALA A 116 25.91 -0.05 -3.84
CA ALA A 116 26.07 -0.13 -2.40
C ALA A 116 27.18 -1.13 -2.00
N LYS A 117 27.23 -2.28 -2.65
CA LYS A 117 28.25 -3.31 -2.41
C LYS A 117 29.64 -2.80 -2.82
N LYS A 118 29.74 -2.12 -3.96
CA LYS A 118 30.98 -1.50 -4.43
C LYS A 118 31.50 -0.43 -3.47
N ALA A 119 30.61 0.41 -2.94
CA ALA A 119 30.95 1.50 -2.01
C ALA A 119 31.36 0.97 -0.64
N ALA A 120 30.76 -0.13 -0.17
CA ALA A 120 30.99 -0.68 1.17
C ALA A 120 32.31 -1.44 1.35
N GLY A 121 32.97 -1.84 0.24
CA GLY A 121 34.26 -2.55 0.25
C GLY A 121 34.18 -4.05 0.54
N GLU A 122 35.35 -4.71 0.65
CA GLU A 122 35.48 -6.17 0.58
C GLU A 122 34.89 -6.94 1.76
N ASN A 123 34.84 -6.39 2.96
CA ASN A 123 34.42 -7.11 4.18
C ASN A 123 32.95 -6.88 4.57
N ILE A 124 32.15 -6.37 3.64
CA ILE A 124 30.76 -5.99 3.98
C ILE A 124 29.89 -7.22 4.23
N ASP A 125 30.09 -8.32 3.53
CA ASP A 125 29.27 -9.51 3.63
C ASP A 125 29.35 -10.10 5.07
N GLU A 126 30.52 -10.19 5.68
CA GLU A 126 30.73 -10.68 7.05
C GLU A 126 30.03 -9.77 8.10
N ARG A 127 30.12 -8.45 7.92
CA ARG A 127 29.47 -7.47 8.81
C ARG A 127 27.93 -7.57 8.70
N LEU A 128 27.42 -7.76 7.51
CA LEU A 128 25.99 -7.92 7.27
C LEU A 128 25.43 -9.23 7.84
N GLU A 129 26.17 -10.33 7.81
CA GLU A 129 25.70 -11.60 8.38
C GLU A 129 25.26 -11.47 9.85
N THR A 130 26.03 -10.76 10.66
CA THR A 130 25.68 -10.55 12.08
C THR A 130 24.37 -9.77 12.22
N LEU A 131 24.20 -8.72 11.41
CA LEU A 131 23.00 -7.89 11.43
C LEU A 131 21.78 -8.65 10.91
N VAL A 132 21.93 -9.42 9.85
CA VAL A 132 20.86 -10.25 9.26
C VAL A 132 20.40 -11.33 10.24
N LYS A 133 21.33 -11.99 10.94
CA LYS A 133 20.96 -12.95 12.01
C LYS A 133 20.17 -12.27 13.14
N ALA A 134 20.49 -11.02 13.47
CA ALA A 134 19.70 -10.25 14.43
C ALA A 134 18.28 -9.93 13.90
N GLU A 135 18.14 -9.56 12.63
CA GLU A 135 16.84 -9.34 12.00
C GLU A 135 16.00 -10.62 11.89
N ALA A 136 16.62 -11.75 11.55
CA ALA A 136 15.94 -13.04 11.56
C ALA A 136 15.37 -13.38 12.96
N ARG A 137 16.15 -13.13 14.02
CA ARG A 137 15.66 -13.28 15.41
C ARG A 137 14.53 -12.32 15.74
N ARG A 138 14.61 -11.06 15.31
CA ARG A 138 13.53 -10.08 15.50
C ARG A 138 12.26 -10.52 14.79
N PHE A 139 12.40 -11.04 13.58
CA PHE A 139 11.27 -11.58 12.82
C PHE A 139 10.59 -12.73 13.57
N VAL A 140 11.34 -13.71 14.06
CA VAL A 140 10.80 -14.81 14.90
C VAL A 140 10.13 -14.27 16.18
N ASN A 141 10.74 -13.28 16.84
CA ASN A 141 10.19 -12.68 18.05
C ASN A 141 8.86 -11.95 17.80
N SER A 142 8.63 -11.41 16.60
CA SER A 142 7.34 -10.80 16.24
C SER A 142 6.18 -11.80 16.21
N PHE A 143 6.49 -13.10 16.17
CA PHE A 143 5.54 -14.21 16.30
C PHE A 143 5.58 -14.87 17.69
N GLY A 144 6.04 -14.13 18.71
CA GLY A 144 6.12 -14.63 20.08
C GLY A 144 7.27 -15.64 20.27
N GLY A 145 8.29 -15.65 19.41
CA GLY A 145 9.39 -16.62 19.43
C GLY A 145 9.06 -17.97 18.76
N ASP A 146 7.88 -18.10 18.15
CA ASP A 146 7.43 -19.30 17.45
C ASP A 146 8.03 -19.36 16.04
N TYR A 147 9.06 -20.19 15.88
CA TYR A 147 9.78 -20.37 14.62
C TYR A 147 8.90 -20.95 13.52
N ALA A 148 7.97 -21.87 13.86
CA ALA A 148 7.10 -22.49 12.87
C ALA A 148 6.12 -21.48 12.25
N LYS A 149 5.54 -20.61 13.08
CA LYS A 149 4.68 -19.51 12.58
C LYS A 149 5.45 -18.50 11.75
N ALA A 150 6.68 -18.17 12.14
CA ALA A 150 7.54 -17.30 11.35
C ALA A 150 7.87 -17.91 9.97
N GLU A 151 8.18 -19.21 9.93
CA GLU A 151 8.44 -19.94 8.69
C GLU A 151 7.20 -20.03 7.79
N GLU A 152 6.03 -20.26 8.37
CA GLU A 152 4.76 -20.26 7.63
C GLU A 152 4.49 -18.88 6.98
N GLU A 153 4.74 -17.80 7.70
CA GLU A 153 4.63 -16.45 7.16
C GLU A 153 5.65 -16.19 6.04
N LEU A 154 6.88 -16.68 6.14
CA LEU A 154 7.85 -16.61 5.04
C LEU A 154 7.35 -17.36 3.82
N LYS A 155 6.84 -18.60 3.99
CA LYS A 155 6.26 -19.38 2.90
C LYS A 155 5.07 -18.67 2.24
N ARG A 156 4.22 -18.03 3.03
CA ARG A 156 3.11 -17.21 2.52
C ARG A 156 3.59 -16.03 1.65
N ARG A 157 4.78 -15.50 1.95
CA ARG A 157 5.46 -14.46 1.15
C ARG A 157 6.28 -15.03 -0.01
N GLY A 158 6.25 -16.33 -0.26
CA GLY A 158 7.06 -16.98 -1.28
C GLY A 158 8.56 -17.07 -0.95
N MET A 159 8.92 -16.97 0.33
CA MET A 159 10.31 -16.97 0.79
C MET A 159 10.61 -18.18 1.67
N ASN A 160 11.88 -18.56 1.71
CA ASN A 160 12.48 -19.41 2.75
C ASN A 160 13.46 -18.58 3.59
N TRP A 161 14.08 -19.18 4.61
CA TRP A 161 15.05 -18.47 5.46
C TRP A 161 16.25 -17.93 4.70
N SER A 162 16.79 -18.67 3.75
CA SER A 162 17.93 -18.22 2.94
C SER A 162 17.57 -17.01 2.07
N SER A 163 16.43 -17.06 1.38
CA SER A 163 15.97 -15.93 0.57
C SER A 163 15.57 -14.71 1.42
N PHE A 164 15.05 -14.92 2.64
CA PHE A 164 14.80 -13.87 3.59
C PHE A 164 16.08 -13.18 4.06
N GLU A 165 17.12 -13.96 4.40
CA GLU A 165 18.41 -13.41 4.80
C GLU A 165 19.07 -12.63 3.67
N GLU A 166 19.04 -13.15 2.44
CA GLU A 166 19.55 -12.42 1.26
C GLU A 166 18.76 -11.13 0.99
N TYR A 167 17.44 -11.20 1.09
CA TYR A 167 16.57 -10.01 0.98
C TYR A 167 16.96 -8.95 2.02
N LYS A 168 17.19 -9.37 3.29
CA LYS A 168 17.58 -8.45 4.36
C LYS A 168 18.98 -7.88 4.17
N LYS A 169 19.93 -8.65 3.66
CA LYS A 169 21.27 -8.15 3.29
C LYS A 169 21.15 -7.02 2.27
N ARG A 170 20.39 -7.24 1.21
CA ARG A 170 20.16 -6.26 0.13
C ARG A 170 19.46 -5.01 0.66
N GLU A 171 18.39 -5.20 1.43
CA GLU A 171 17.62 -4.10 2.02
C GLU A 171 18.51 -3.20 2.90
N MET A 172 19.26 -3.81 3.84
CA MET A 172 20.09 -3.07 4.78
C MET A 172 21.23 -2.31 4.10
N LEU A 173 21.90 -2.95 3.16
CA LEU A 173 23.02 -2.34 2.44
C LEU A 173 22.55 -1.19 1.54
N SER A 174 21.49 -1.44 0.77
CA SER A 174 20.89 -0.42 -0.10
C SER A 174 20.35 0.77 0.69
N TYR A 175 19.69 0.50 1.82
CA TYR A 175 19.18 1.56 2.70
C TYR A 175 20.32 2.41 3.31
N SER A 176 21.39 1.75 3.76
CA SER A 176 22.57 2.45 4.31
C SER A 176 23.20 3.36 3.25
N TYR A 177 23.38 2.84 2.04
CA TYR A 177 23.93 3.58 0.92
C TYR A 177 23.08 4.77 0.50
N ILE A 178 21.76 4.58 0.35
CA ILE A 178 20.83 5.68 0.07
C ILE A 178 20.92 6.76 1.15
N ARG A 179 20.93 6.35 2.42
CA ARG A 179 21.00 7.29 3.55
C ARG A 179 22.26 8.13 3.50
N GLU A 180 23.39 7.54 3.10
CA GLU A 180 24.66 8.26 2.96
C GLU A 180 24.64 9.22 1.77
N GLN A 181 24.08 8.82 0.64
CA GLN A 181 23.95 9.66 -0.55
C GLN A 181 22.96 10.82 -0.36
N LEU A 182 21.94 10.65 0.47
CA LEU A 182 20.88 11.63 0.73
C LEU A 182 21.07 12.39 2.05
N SER A 183 22.28 12.39 2.63
CA SER A 183 22.56 12.95 3.95
C SER A 183 22.40 14.48 4.06
N GLU A 184 22.36 15.22 2.96
CA GLU A 184 22.12 16.66 2.93
C GLU A 184 20.64 17.03 2.88
N GLU A 185 19.89 16.76 3.95
CA GLU A 185 18.51 17.23 4.06
C GLU A 185 18.50 18.74 4.37
N LYS A 186 17.92 19.54 3.45
CA LYS A 186 17.68 20.96 3.72
C LYS A 186 16.71 21.10 4.90
N PRO A 187 17.01 22.00 5.88
CA PRO A 187 16.09 22.27 6.97
C PRO A 187 14.69 22.62 6.45
N ILE A 188 13.66 22.12 7.13
CA ILE A 188 12.29 22.46 6.80
C ILE A 188 12.02 23.85 7.39
N THR A 189 11.57 24.77 6.54
CA THR A 189 11.27 26.14 6.96
C THR A 189 9.87 26.23 7.56
N TYR A 190 9.64 27.24 8.40
CA TYR A 190 8.31 27.52 8.97
C TYR A 190 7.25 27.73 7.87
N SER A 191 7.60 28.40 6.79
CA SER A 191 6.71 28.61 5.64
C SER A 191 6.27 27.28 5.02
N GLU A 192 7.20 26.34 4.82
CA GLU A 192 6.87 25.01 4.27
C GLU A 192 5.93 24.23 5.20
N LEU A 193 6.16 24.31 6.51
CA LEU A 193 5.27 23.65 7.49
C LEU A 193 3.86 24.23 7.40
N LEU A 194 3.75 25.55 7.33
CA LEU A 194 2.46 26.23 7.26
C LEU A 194 1.72 25.97 5.94
N ASP A 195 2.45 25.99 4.82
CA ASP A 195 1.91 25.68 3.49
C ASP A 195 1.41 24.23 3.41
N TYR A 196 2.18 23.28 3.97
CA TYR A 196 1.77 21.90 4.03
C TYR A 196 0.50 21.73 4.87
N TYR A 197 0.45 22.36 6.05
CA TYR A 197 -0.73 22.35 6.90
C TYR A 197 -1.96 22.89 6.16
N ASN A 198 -1.86 24.05 5.55
CA ASN A 198 -2.97 24.68 4.86
C ASN A 198 -3.51 23.84 3.70
N LYS A 199 -2.64 23.13 2.97
CA LYS A 199 -3.04 22.22 1.87
C LYS A 199 -3.66 20.93 2.36
N SER A 200 -3.29 20.47 3.56
CA SER A 200 -3.61 19.13 4.04
C SER A 200 -4.53 19.09 5.27
N LYS A 201 -4.82 20.24 5.90
CA LYS A 201 -5.57 20.34 7.17
C LYS A 201 -6.94 19.67 7.13
N ASP A 202 -7.68 19.83 6.04
CA ASP A 202 -9.00 19.24 5.89
C ASP A 202 -8.98 17.73 5.76
N LYS A 203 -7.92 17.18 5.17
CA LYS A 203 -7.77 15.76 4.91
C LYS A 203 -7.12 14.99 6.07
N PHE A 204 -6.08 15.57 6.69
CA PHE A 204 -5.25 14.84 7.67
C PHE A 204 -5.31 15.41 9.08
N PHE A 205 -5.68 16.68 9.24
CA PHE A 205 -5.68 17.38 10.52
C PHE A 205 -7.08 17.83 10.93
N SER A 206 -8.13 17.23 10.38
CA SER A 206 -9.50 17.42 10.81
C SER A 206 -10.03 16.18 11.52
N ARG A 207 -10.73 16.41 12.62
CA ARG A 207 -11.57 15.39 13.25
C ARG A 207 -12.97 15.53 12.65
N PRO A 208 -13.54 14.51 12.05
CA PRO A 208 -14.88 14.58 11.49
C PRO A 208 -15.91 14.87 12.59
N ALA A 209 -17.01 15.48 12.23
CA ALA A 209 -18.19 15.56 13.09
C ALA A 209 -18.67 14.13 13.40
N MET A 210 -19.16 13.93 14.63
CA MET A 210 -19.72 12.66 15.07
C MET A 210 -21.00 12.92 15.85
N ILE A 211 -22.03 12.13 15.59
CA ILE A 211 -23.27 12.10 16.35
C ILE A 211 -23.49 10.69 16.90
N LYS A 212 -24.05 10.62 18.10
CA LYS A 212 -24.49 9.38 18.70
C LYS A 212 -25.95 9.56 19.10
N PHE A 213 -26.80 8.65 18.69
CA PHE A 213 -28.23 8.77 18.91
C PHE A 213 -28.92 7.39 19.01
N GLN A 214 -30.09 7.41 19.58
CA GLN A 214 -31.08 6.33 19.53
C GLN A 214 -32.21 6.75 18.59
N LEU A 215 -32.74 5.82 17.86
CA LEU A 215 -33.76 6.05 16.84
C LEU A 215 -34.91 5.07 16.98
N ILE A 216 -36.12 5.58 16.94
CA ILE A 216 -37.32 4.84 16.61
C ILE A 216 -37.60 5.07 15.12
N ASP A 217 -37.74 4.00 14.37
CA ASP A 217 -38.07 3.98 12.94
C ASP A 217 -39.44 3.33 12.76
N ILE A 218 -40.41 4.07 12.27
CA ILE A 218 -41.75 3.63 11.94
C ILE A 218 -41.83 3.47 10.42
N ASP A 219 -41.90 2.22 9.95
CA ASP A 219 -42.13 1.91 8.55
C ASP A 219 -43.64 2.03 8.24
N VAL A 220 -43.99 3.06 7.45
CA VAL A 220 -45.36 3.32 7.02
C VAL A 220 -45.97 2.14 6.27
N THR A 221 -45.14 1.37 5.54
CA THR A 221 -45.61 0.21 4.78
C THR A 221 -46.09 -0.95 5.69
N GLY A 222 -45.48 -1.05 6.89
CA GLY A 222 -45.81 -2.04 7.92
C GLY A 222 -47.06 -1.73 8.73
N ILE A 223 -47.60 -0.48 8.63
CA ILE A 223 -48.76 -0.07 9.41
C ILE A 223 -50.03 -0.81 8.96
N LYS A 224 -50.69 -1.50 9.92
CA LYS A 224 -51.96 -2.18 9.71
C LYS A 224 -53.12 -1.20 9.71
N VAL A 225 -53.92 -1.22 8.65
CA VAL A 225 -55.15 -0.42 8.50
C VAL A 225 -56.37 -1.31 8.49
N ALA A 226 -57.47 -0.85 9.07
CA ALA A 226 -58.67 -1.66 9.21
C ALA A 226 -59.57 -1.63 7.96
N GLY A 227 -59.37 -0.67 7.03
CA GLY A 227 -60.15 -0.54 5.83
C GLY A 227 -59.53 0.26 4.71
N PRO A 228 -60.08 0.22 3.48
CA PRO A 228 -59.46 0.86 2.30
C PRO A 228 -59.46 2.38 2.34
N ASN A 229 -60.23 2.98 3.23
CA ASN A 229 -60.31 4.47 3.40
C ASN A 229 -59.39 5.00 4.49
N GLU A 230 -58.64 4.16 5.18
CA GLU A 230 -57.70 4.55 6.25
C GLU A 230 -56.31 4.77 5.70
N SER A 231 -55.77 6.01 5.94
CA SER A 231 -54.43 6.35 5.48
C SER A 231 -53.35 5.79 6.42
N ARG A 232 -52.46 4.91 5.88
CA ARG A 232 -51.32 4.40 6.63
C ARG A 232 -50.41 5.54 7.11
N GLN A 233 -50.27 6.59 6.30
CA GLN A 233 -49.44 7.76 6.63
C GLN A 233 -49.99 8.52 7.84
N GLU A 234 -51.31 8.74 7.88
CA GLU A 234 -51.94 9.42 9.01
C GLU A 234 -51.87 8.60 10.29
N LYS A 235 -52.03 7.28 10.18
CA LYS A 235 -51.92 6.39 11.32
C LYS A 235 -50.50 6.30 11.84
N ALA A 236 -49.47 6.27 10.95
CA ALA A 236 -48.06 6.31 11.33
C ALA A 236 -47.71 7.60 12.03
N LYS A 237 -48.23 8.76 11.55
CA LYS A 237 -48.07 10.04 12.22
C LYS A 237 -48.73 10.12 13.60
N SER A 238 -49.93 9.55 13.73
CA SER A 238 -50.62 9.46 15.02
C SER A 238 -49.80 8.60 16.01
N LEU A 239 -49.31 7.44 15.58
CA LEU A 239 -48.43 6.59 16.38
C LEU A 239 -47.13 7.32 16.78
N ALA A 240 -46.49 8.04 15.84
CA ALA A 240 -45.28 8.78 16.13
C ALA A 240 -45.50 9.86 17.20
N ASN A 241 -46.64 10.57 17.15
CA ASN A 241 -46.98 11.56 18.16
C ASN A 241 -47.29 10.93 19.53
N GLU A 242 -47.99 9.80 19.54
CA GLU A 242 -48.25 9.02 20.78
C GLU A 242 -46.95 8.58 21.43
N LEU A 243 -46.03 8.00 20.64
CA LEU A 243 -44.70 7.56 21.13
C LEU A 243 -43.88 8.74 21.65
N LEU A 244 -43.92 9.90 20.96
CA LEU A 244 -43.23 11.10 21.42
C LEU A 244 -43.75 11.59 22.80
N GLU A 245 -45.06 11.54 23.04
CA GLU A 245 -45.61 11.92 24.33
C GLU A 245 -45.24 10.93 25.45
N GLN A 246 -45.17 9.63 25.15
CA GLN A 246 -44.66 8.59 26.08
C GLN A 246 -43.19 8.80 26.41
N ILE A 247 -42.37 9.15 25.41
CA ILE A 247 -40.94 9.49 25.63
C ILE A 247 -40.78 10.72 26.50
N LYS A 248 -41.59 11.77 26.27
CA LYS A 248 -41.61 12.96 27.12
C LYS A 248 -42.07 12.67 28.55
N ALA A 249 -42.93 11.69 28.72
CA ALA A 249 -43.36 11.21 30.04
C ALA A 249 -42.28 10.36 30.75
N GLY A 250 -41.16 10.02 30.08
CA GLY A 250 -40.01 9.34 30.64
C GLY A 250 -39.89 7.86 30.26
N GLU A 251 -40.67 7.36 29.31
CA GLU A 251 -40.48 6.01 28.78
C GLU A 251 -39.23 5.91 27.92
N GLU A 252 -38.50 4.79 28.01
CA GLU A 252 -37.30 4.54 27.20
C GLU A 252 -37.65 4.12 25.76
N LEU A 253 -36.89 4.65 24.78
CA LEU A 253 -37.12 4.38 23.38
C LEU A 253 -37.09 2.87 23.04
N SER A 254 -36.16 2.13 23.63
CA SER A 254 -36.04 0.69 23.43
C SER A 254 -37.28 -0.08 23.92
N SER A 255 -37.81 0.30 25.09
CA SER A 255 -39.01 -0.31 25.67
C SER A 255 -40.26 -0.04 24.84
N LEU A 256 -40.35 1.16 24.26
CA LEU A 256 -41.43 1.52 23.34
C LEU A 256 -41.37 0.71 22.04
N ALA A 257 -40.17 0.50 21.49
CA ALA A 257 -39.98 -0.31 20.30
C ALA A 257 -40.33 -1.78 20.52
N GLU A 258 -40.11 -2.34 21.72
CA GLU A 258 -40.56 -3.69 22.08
C GLU A 258 -42.08 -3.82 22.19
N LYS A 259 -42.76 -2.74 22.60
CA LYS A 259 -44.21 -2.71 22.82
C LYS A 259 -45.01 -2.63 21.54
N TYR A 260 -44.47 -2.01 20.50
CA TYR A 260 -45.16 -1.78 19.23
C TYR A 260 -44.48 -2.54 18.09
N SER A 261 -45.18 -3.48 17.47
CA SER A 261 -44.64 -4.35 16.40
C SER A 261 -44.32 -3.61 15.09
N GLU A 262 -44.88 -2.43 14.90
CA GLU A 262 -44.73 -1.56 13.73
C GLU A 262 -43.48 -0.64 13.84
N VAL A 263 -42.76 -0.75 14.92
CA VAL A 263 -41.63 0.15 15.25
C VAL A 263 -40.33 -0.62 15.33
N SER A 264 -39.30 -0.08 14.77
CA SER A 264 -37.92 -0.61 14.91
C SER A 264 -37.07 0.33 15.76
N PHE A 265 -36.26 -0.25 16.65
CA PHE A 265 -35.27 0.48 17.43
C PHE A 265 -33.87 0.34 16.81
N VAL A 266 -33.20 1.46 16.62
CA VAL A 266 -31.82 1.52 16.14
C VAL A 266 -30.96 2.34 17.07
N GLY A 267 -29.91 1.75 17.65
CA GLY A 267 -28.96 2.42 18.52
C GLY A 267 -27.57 2.53 17.90
N PHE A 268 -27.05 3.72 17.74
CA PHE A 268 -25.69 3.98 17.22
C PHE A 268 -24.71 4.23 18.39
N SER A 269 -24.39 3.18 19.12
CA SER A 269 -23.57 3.26 20.33
C SER A 269 -22.13 3.73 20.14
N ARG A 270 -21.56 3.55 18.92
CA ARG A 270 -20.18 3.96 18.60
C ARG A 270 -20.09 5.37 18.00
N GLY A 271 -21.22 6.01 17.75
CA GLY A 271 -21.30 7.25 17.01
C GLY A 271 -21.11 7.03 15.49
N ILE A 272 -21.70 7.92 14.71
CA ILE A 272 -21.66 7.89 13.25
C ILE A 272 -21.30 9.29 12.72
N ARG A 273 -20.66 9.34 11.58
CA ARG A 273 -20.44 10.62 10.89
C ARG A 273 -21.73 11.05 10.19
N PRO A 274 -22.18 12.32 10.38
CA PRO A 274 -23.39 12.81 9.72
C PRO A 274 -23.38 12.66 8.21
N ASP A 275 -22.20 12.85 7.58
CA ASP A 275 -21.99 12.76 6.14
C ASP A 275 -21.95 11.31 5.59
N SER A 276 -21.99 10.31 6.44
CA SER A 276 -22.04 8.89 6.06
C SER A 276 -23.44 8.28 6.19
N LEU A 277 -24.46 9.05 6.59
CA LEU A 277 -25.84 8.57 6.62
C LEU A 277 -26.43 8.55 5.21
N GLU A 278 -26.86 7.39 4.79
CA GLU A 278 -27.53 7.17 3.51
C GLU A 278 -29.06 7.25 3.67
N LYS A 279 -29.77 7.47 2.57
CA LYS A 279 -31.25 7.47 2.57
C LYS A 279 -31.83 6.17 3.10
N PRO A 280 -32.89 6.21 3.91
CA PRO A 280 -33.68 7.37 4.31
C PRO A 280 -33.13 8.13 5.54
N TYR A 281 -31.99 7.73 6.12
CA TYR A 281 -31.45 8.24 7.38
C TYR A 281 -30.66 9.56 7.23
N ASP A 282 -30.39 10.02 6.01
CA ASP A 282 -29.65 11.25 5.72
C ASP A 282 -30.29 12.51 6.35
N VAL A 283 -31.60 12.53 6.48
CA VAL A 283 -32.36 13.61 7.15
C VAL A 283 -31.97 13.79 8.61
N LEU A 284 -31.53 12.73 9.29
CA LEU A 284 -31.19 12.75 10.71
C LEU A 284 -29.97 13.63 10.99
N ALA A 285 -29.04 13.77 10.03
CA ALA A 285 -27.89 14.65 10.14
C ALA A 285 -28.32 16.12 10.36
N ALA A 286 -29.27 16.59 9.56
CA ALA A 286 -29.80 17.96 9.66
C ALA A 286 -30.60 18.18 10.94
N GLU A 287 -31.35 17.18 11.40
CA GLU A 287 -32.13 17.29 12.63
C GLU A 287 -31.21 17.25 13.87
N ALA A 288 -30.12 16.45 13.85
CA ALA A 288 -29.13 16.43 14.92
C ALA A 288 -28.43 17.80 15.12
N GLU A 289 -28.35 18.64 14.05
CA GLU A 289 -27.80 19.99 14.18
C GLU A 289 -28.70 20.93 15.00
N LYS A 290 -30.02 20.70 15.03
CA LYS A 290 -31.02 21.57 15.64
C LYS A 290 -31.22 21.31 17.14
N ILE A 291 -30.83 20.14 17.64
CA ILE A 291 -31.07 19.71 19.02
C ILE A 291 -29.77 19.53 19.80
N GLN A 292 -29.89 19.52 21.13
CA GLN A 292 -28.77 19.30 22.05
C GLN A 292 -28.74 17.82 22.54
N PRO A 293 -27.59 17.32 23.01
CA PRO A 293 -27.51 16.02 23.66
C PRO A 293 -28.51 15.90 24.82
N GLY A 294 -29.25 14.79 24.82
CA GLY A 294 -30.35 14.52 25.73
C GLY A 294 -31.74 14.87 25.19
N GLU A 295 -31.82 15.70 24.14
CA GLU A 295 -33.11 16.09 23.55
C GLU A 295 -33.62 15.05 22.54
N VAL A 296 -34.93 15.07 22.33
CA VAL A 296 -35.65 14.21 21.40
C VAL A 296 -36.26 15.07 20.30
N THR A 297 -36.18 14.63 19.06
CA THR A 297 -36.78 15.34 17.92
C THR A 297 -38.30 15.24 17.93
N LEU A 298 -38.96 16.16 17.24
CA LEU A 298 -40.30 15.91 16.72
C LEU A 298 -40.25 14.79 15.69
N PRO A 299 -41.39 14.13 15.35
CA PRO A 299 -41.43 13.14 14.30
C PRO A 299 -40.88 13.67 12.98
N ILE A 300 -39.90 13.01 12.38
CA ILE A 300 -39.20 13.38 11.15
C ILE A 300 -39.74 12.50 10.02
N GLU A 301 -40.38 13.10 9.04
CA GLU A 301 -40.88 12.37 7.86
C GLU A 301 -39.80 12.19 6.80
N ALA A 302 -39.55 10.95 6.38
CA ALA A 302 -38.54 10.61 5.36
C ALA A 302 -39.09 9.55 4.39
N GLY A 303 -39.88 9.95 3.41
CA GLY A 303 -40.54 9.06 2.46
C GLY A 303 -41.53 8.12 3.15
N MET A 304 -41.24 6.82 3.18
CA MET A 304 -42.08 5.81 3.83
C MET A 304 -41.68 5.51 5.29
N HIS A 305 -40.82 6.36 5.89
CA HIS A 305 -40.36 6.26 7.27
C HIS A 305 -40.75 7.49 8.06
N ILE A 306 -41.04 7.32 9.35
CA ILE A 306 -41.16 8.40 10.33
C ILE A 306 -40.24 8.08 11.48
N PHE A 307 -39.31 8.99 11.75
CA PHE A 307 -38.26 8.83 12.75
C PHE A 307 -38.54 9.65 14.01
N ILE A 308 -38.20 9.11 15.18
CA ILE A 308 -38.04 9.86 16.41
C ILE A 308 -36.62 9.59 16.91
N MET A 309 -35.81 10.65 17.00
CA MET A 309 -34.39 10.54 17.37
C MET A 309 -34.13 11.19 18.73
N LYS A 310 -33.43 10.46 19.61
CA LYS A 310 -32.87 10.98 20.87
C LYS A 310 -31.37 11.16 20.67
N LEU A 311 -30.88 12.39 20.67
CA LEU A 311 -29.45 12.68 20.53
C LEU A 311 -28.74 12.39 21.84
N GLU A 312 -27.72 11.52 21.84
CA GLU A 312 -26.91 11.20 23.01
C GLU A 312 -25.62 12.03 23.09
N GLU A 313 -24.94 12.19 21.95
CA GLU A 313 -23.69 12.93 21.88
C GLU A 313 -23.56 13.63 20.51
N LYS A 314 -23.02 14.84 20.53
CA LYS A 314 -22.71 15.63 19.35
C LYS A 314 -21.31 16.19 19.47
N ARG A 315 -20.45 15.81 18.55
CA ARG A 315 -19.10 16.35 18.42
C ARG A 315 -18.99 17.08 17.11
N PRO A 316 -18.79 18.40 17.12
CA PRO A 316 -18.59 19.14 15.88
C PRO A 316 -17.27 18.76 15.20
N ARG A 317 -17.20 19.02 13.91
CA ARG A 317 -15.92 18.95 13.18
C ARG A 317 -14.93 19.94 13.84
N ALA A 318 -13.73 19.46 14.11
CA ALA A 318 -12.67 20.28 14.69
C ALA A 318 -11.36 20.09 13.90
N LEU A 319 -10.67 21.20 13.65
CA LEU A 319 -9.32 21.16 13.11
C LEU A 319 -8.30 21.01 14.25
N VAL A 320 -7.30 20.20 14.04
CA VAL A 320 -6.12 20.14 14.92
C VAL A 320 -5.31 21.41 14.67
N PRO A 321 -5.09 22.28 15.66
CA PRO A 321 -4.29 23.50 15.47
C PRO A 321 -2.89 23.21 14.93
N PHE A 322 -2.36 24.12 14.14
CA PHE A 322 -1.04 23.98 13.49
C PHE A 322 0.07 23.62 14.50
N GLU A 323 0.10 24.27 15.67
CA GLU A 323 1.09 24.06 16.72
C GLU A 323 1.11 22.62 17.24
N LYS A 324 -0.08 21.97 17.28
CA LYS A 324 -0.20 20.57 17.68
C LYS A 324 0.13 19.59 16.54
N ALA A 325 -0.05 20.01 15.30
CA ALA A 325 0.21 19.21 14.10
C ALA A 325 1.67 19.32 13.63
N GLN A 326 2.43 20.34 14.05
CA GLN A 326 3.73 20.70 13.51
C GLN A 326 4.72 19.52 13.44
N LYS A 327 4.89 18.75 14.52
CA LYS A 327 5.79 17.57 14.52
C LYS A 327 5.39 16.50 13.52
N GLN A 328 4.09 16.29 13.36
CA GLN A 328 3.57 15.31 12.40
C GLN A 328 3.79 15.80 10.97
N ILE A 329 3.61 17.10 10.73
CA ILE A 329 3.85 17.73 9.43
C ILE A 329 5.32 17.64 9.05
N GLU A 330 6.23 17.94 9.99
CA GLU A 330 7.68 17.85 9.80
C GLU A 330 8.10 16.42 9.41
N ALA A 331 7.61 15.43 10.15
CA ALA A 331 7.85 14.03 9.83
C ALA A 331 7.31 13.63 8.44
N GLN A 332 6.14 14.14 8.06
CA GLN A 332 5.53 13.85 6.77
C GLN A 332 6.30 14.51 5.60
N ILE A 333 6.70 15.77 5.74
CA ILE A 333 7.54 16.46 4.74
C ILE A 333 8.88 15.74 4.58
N THR A 334 9.54 15.39 5.69
CA THR A 334 10.77 14.61 5.67
C THR A 334 10.59 13.29 4.93
N PHE A 335 9.53 12.56 5.24
CA PHE A 335 9.21 11.30 4.57
C PHE A 335 8.99 11.48 3.05
N GLU A 336 8.20 12.48 2.65
CA GLU A 336 7.93 12.77 1.24
C GLU A 336 9.19 13.20 0.47
N ARG A 337 10.03 14.05 1.08
CA ARG A 337 11.32 14.45 0.51
C ARG A 337 12.25 13.25 0.29
N ARG A 338 12.37 12.38 1.30
CA ARG A 338 13.18 11.15 1.20
C ARG A 338 12.66 10.24 0.12
N ARG A 339 11.36 10.01 0.10
CA ARG A 339 10.73 9.17 -0.93
C ARG A 339 11.02 9.70 -2.33
N LYS A 340 10.83 11.00 -2.55
CA LYS A 340 11.10 11.64 -3.83
C LYS A 340 12.58 11.55 -4.22
N ALA A 341 13.48 11.80 -3.28
CA ALA A 341 14.91 11.71 -3.54
C ALA A 341 15.36 10.27 -3.87
N VAL A 342 14.80 9.26 -3.20
CA VAL A 342 15.03 7.85 -3.53
C VAL A 342 14.48 7.51 -4.91
N GLU A 343 13.30 8.00 -5.25
CA GLU A 343 12.68 7.78 -6.56
C GLU A 343 13.52 8.40 -7.70
N GLU A 344 13.96 9.65 -7.53
CA GLU A 344 14.84 10.34 -8.47
C GLU A 344 16.21 9.64 -8.61
N PHE A 345 16.76 9.16 -7.50
CA PHE A 345 18.00 8.40 -7.49
C PHE A 345 17.85 7.07 -8.26
N ASN A 346 16.80 6.33 -7.97
CA ASN A 346 16.50 5.06 -8.66
C ASN A 346 16.25 5.27 -10.16
N GLN A 347 15.55 6.34 -10.53
CA GLN A 347 15.33 6.69 -11.93
C GLN A 347 16.65 6.96 -12.66
N LYS A 348 17.54 7.77 -12.05
CA LYS A 348 18.87 8.03 -12.61
C LYS A 348 19.70 6.76 -12.77
N LEU A 349 19.64 5.83 -11.80
CA LEU A 349 20.32 4.55 -11.93
C LEU A 349 19.77 3.72 -13.09
N ALA A 350 18.45 3.69 -13.24
CA ALA A 350 17.81 2.96 -14.35
C ALA A 350 18.11 3.56 -15.72
N GLU A 351 18.19 4.90 -15.83
CA GLU A 351 18.57 5.61 -17.05
C GLU A 351 20.05 5.38 -17.44
N GLN A 352 20.95 5.29 -16.43
CA GLN A 352 22.36 5.00 -16.66
C GLN A 352 22.65 3.55 -17.07
N ALA A 353 21.70 2.66 -16.80
CA ALA A 353 21.78 1.28 -17.28
C ALA A 353 21.37 1.26 -18.76
N GLU A 354 22.30 1.40 -19.68
CA GLU A 354 22.10 1.18 -21.12
C GLU A 354 21.69 -0.28 -21.38
N LEU A 355 20.41 -0.59 -21.19
CA LEU A 355 19.84 -1.93 -21.35
C LEU A 355 19.21 -2.04 -22.74
N GLY A 356 20.03 -2.30 -23.76
CA GLY A 356 19.59 -2.39 -25.16
C GLY A 356 18.52 -3.47 -25.43
N GLU A 357 18.26 -4.37 -24.50
CA GLU A 357 17.28 -5.46 -24.61
C GLU A 357 16.05 -5.27 -23.72
N LYS A 358 15.94 -4.15 -23.01
CA LYS A 358 14.86 -3.90 -22.05
C LYS A 358 13.47 -3.98 -22.68
N ASP A 359 13.30 -3.30 -23.82
CA ASP A 359 11.99 -3.21 -24.48
C ASP A 359 11.58 -4.58 -25.05
N ARG A 360 12.54 -5.32 -25.63
CA ARG A 360 12.31 -6.67 -26.12
C ARG A 360 11.98 -7.65 -25.00
N PHE A 361 12.63 -7.49 -23.83
CA PHE A 361 12.33 -8.29 -22.66
C PHE A 361 10.93 -7.97 -22.10
N ALA A 362 10.54 -6.68 -22.05
CA ALA A 362 9.22 -6.25 -21.64
C ALA A 362 8.14 -6.83 -22.57
N ASP A 363 8.35 -6.73 -23.88
CA ASP A 363 7.43 -7.28 -24.88
C ASP A 363 7.26 -8.79 -24.74
N PHE A 364 8.35 -9.51 -24.53
CA PHE A 364 8.31 -10.95 -24.25
C PHE A 364 7.52 -11.29 -22.99
N CYS A 365 7.72 -10.56 -21.89
CA CYS A 365 6.96 -10.79 -20.66
C CYS A 365 5.46 -10.58 -20.87
N LEU A 366 5.06 -9.56 -21.62
CA LEU A 366 3.65 -9.31 -21.95
C LEU A 366 3.05 -10.44 -22.79
N GLU A 367 3.78 -10.95 -23.79
CA GLU A 367 3.36 -12.10 -24.58
C GLU A 367 3.14 -13.34 -23.72
N GLN A 368 4.07 -13.63 -22.82
CA GLN A 368 3.95 -14.77 -21.89
C GLN A 368 2.73 -14.62 -20.97
N ILE A 369 2.53 -13.44 -20.36
CA ILE A 369 1.35 -13.17 -19.52
C ILE A 369 0.06 -13.36 -20.32
N TYR A 370 -0.01 -12.83 -21.54
CA TYR A 370 -1.19 -12.98 -22.41
C TYR A 370 -1.48 -14.45 -22.72
N GLN A 371 -0.46 -15.22 -23.08
CA GLN A 371 -0.60 -16.66 -23.37
C GLN A 371 -1.09 -17.43 -22.14
N ILE A 372 -0.47 -17.23 -20.97
CA ILE A 372 -0.86 -17.94 -19.74
C ILE A 372 -2.30 -17.57 -19.32
N CYS A 373 -2.72 -16.33 -19.51
CA CYS A 373 -4.07 -15.89 -19.15
C CYS A 373 -5.17 -16.40 -20.08
N ASN A 374 -4.83 -16.83 -21.32
CA ASN A 374 -5.77 -17.30 -22.33
C ASN A 374 -5.68 -18.81 -22.60
N GLN A 375 -4.84 -19.55 -21.87
CA GLN A 375 -4.85 -21.01 -21.78
C GLN A 375 -5.93 -21.46 -20.82
#